data_1bf61f546b70550b5fcb8f84e51230a3
#
_entry.id   1bf61f546b70550b5fcb8f84e51230a3
#
_cell.length_a   1.000
_cell.length_b   1.000
_cell.length_c   1.000
_cell.angle_alpha   90.00
_cell.angle_beta   90.00
_cell.angle_gamma   90.00
#
_symmetry.space_group_name_H-M   'P 1'
#
loop_
_entity.id
_entity.type
_entity.pdbx_description
1 polymer ?
#
loop_
_entity_poly.entity_id
_entity_poly.type
_entity_poly.pdbx_seq_one_letter_code
_entity_poly.pdbx_strand_id
1 'polypeptide(L)'
;MGKSIDYQGYTIESAPQLGADQMWRLGIFISVEDDRGVRTRTFSPEGVYASEQEADIHGITFGQRLIDGKVEGRSVSDMKTEDRRATPRLQVKFRTTFSSAPIVDGVGVMLDLSSGGCRIESPVSVEPGTTLELHIYAADLDRPLMIDAANVQWVSGQMFGLAFFRITETDRLGRIISELMGY
;
A
#
# COMPACT_ATOMS: atom_id res chain seq x y z
N MET A 1 -7.60 -22.69 24.37
CA MET A 1 -6.52 -21.72 24.05
C MET A 1 -6.24 -21.85 22.56
N GLY A 2 -6.59 -20.87 21.77
CA GLY A 2 -6.53 -20.94 20.29
C GLY A 2 -5.13 -21.25 19.78
N LYS A 3 -5.05 -21.93 18.63
CA LYS A 3 -3.80 -22.21 17.93
C LYS A 3 -3.42 -21.05 17.05
N SER A 4 -2.14 -20.69 17.05
CA SER A 4 -1.57 -19.68 16.14
C SER A 4 -0.45 -20.33 15.30
N ILE A 5 -0.40 -20.00 14.01
CA ILE A 5 0.67 -20.38 13.09
C ILE A 5 1.04 -19.22 12.18
N ASP A 6 2.29 -19.18 11.76
CA ASP A 6 2.73 -18.30 10.67
C ASP A 6 2.67 -19.04 9.34
N TYR A 7 2.04 -18.42 8.35
CA TYR A 7 1.86 -18.99 7.02
C TYR A 7 1.99 -17.92 5.93
N GLN A 8 2.95 -18.05 5.06
CA GLN A 8 3.24 -17.11 3.96
C GLN A 8 3.32 -15.64 4.40
N GLY A 9 3.90 -15.38 5.61
CA GLY A 9 4.05 -14.03 6.18
C GLY A 9 2.74 -13.41 6.69
N TYR A 10 1.73 -14.23 6.96
CA TYR A 10 0.57 -13.93 7.79
C TYR A 10 0.63 -14.76 9.05
N THR A 11 0.08 -14.25 10.13
CA THR A 11 -0.20 -15.03 11.33
C THR A 11 -1.68 -15.41 11.32
N ILE A 12 -1.97 -16.70 11.39
CA ILE A 12 -3.34 -17.25 11.50
C ILE A 12 -3.54 -17.66 12.94
N GLU A 13 -4.54 -17.08 13.59
CA GLU A 13 -4.96 -17.46 14.94
C GLU A 13 -6.39 -18.02 14.89
N SER A 14 -6.56 -19.24 15.42
CA SER A 14 -7.85 -19.88 15.61
C SER A 14 -8.36 -19.57 17.01
N ALA A 15 -9.57 -19.07 17.12
CA ALA A 15 -10.26 -18.76 18.36
C ALA A 15 -11.69 -19.35 18.35
N PRO A 16 -11.81 -20.68 18.47
CA PRO A 16 -13.12 -21.34 18.48
C PRO A 16 -13.93 -20.91 19.71
N GLN A 17 -15.23 -20.77 19.50
CA GLN A 17 -16.19 -20.38 20.54
C GLN A 17 -17.22 -21.46 20.78
N LEU A 18 -17.44 -21.80 22.05
CA LEU A 18 -18.48 -22.74 22.44
C LEU A 18 -19.85 -22.06 22.41
N GLY A 19 -20.75 -22.59 21.62
CA GLY A 19 -22.13 -22.13 21.54
C GLY A 19 -23.02 -22.66 22.67
N ALA A 20 -24.21 -22.08 22.83
CA ALA A 20 -25.20 -22.52 23.81
C ALA A 20 -25.72 -23.96 23.56
N ASP A 21 -25.56 -24.45 22.34
CA ASP A 21 -25.87 -25.81 21.88
C ASP A 21 -24.75 -26.82 22.16
N GLN A 22 -23.71 -26.44 22.95
CA GLN A 22 -22.55 -27.27 23.27
C GLN A 22 -21.68 -27.62 22.05
N MET A 23 -21.83 -26.90 20.95
CA MET A 23 -21.05 -27.07 19.72
C MET A 23 -20.07 -25.93 19.56
N TRP A 24 -18.88 -26.23 18.99
CA TRP A 24 -17.83 -25.26 18.75
C TRP A 24 -18.00 -24.61 17.37
N ARG A 25 -17.84 -23.30 17.32
CA ARG A 25 -17.88 -22.49 16.08
C ARG A 25 -16.52 -21.86 15.81
N LEU A 26 -16.18 -21.72 14.53
CA LEU A 26 -14.91 -21.14 14.13
C LEU A 26 -14.90 -19.62 14.30
N GLY A 27 -13.86 -19.13 14.98
CA GLY A 27 -13.39 -17.75 14.88
C GLY A 27 -11.96 -17.79 14.39
N ILE A 28 -11.62 -16.98 13.40
CA ILE A 28 -10.28 -16.95 12.82
C ILE A 28 -9.84 -15.51 12.69
N PHE A 29 -8.65 -15.22 13.18
CA PHE A 29 -7.97 -13.95 12.99
C PHE A 29 -6.79 -14.18 12.04
N ILE A 30 -6.70 -13.39 11.00
CA ILE A 30 -5.54 -13.36 10.10
C ILE A 30 -4.91 -12.00 10.25
N SER A 31 -3.65 -11.99 10.67
CA SER A 31 -2.88 -10.78 10.90
C SER A 31 -1.69 -10.70 9.96
N VAL A 32 -1.32 -9.50 9.58
CA VAL A 32 -0.07 -9.19 8.89
C VAL A 32 0.58 -8.00 9.59
N GLU A 33 1.87 -8.09 9.82
CA GLU A 33 2.68 -7.01 10.36
C GLU A 33 3.50 -6.39 9.23
N ASP A 34 3.46 -5.07 9.14
CA ASP A 34 4.28 -4.28 8.22
C ASP A 34 4.75 -2.98 8.93
N ASP A 35 5.48 -2.14 8.22
CA ASP A 35 6.02 -0.86 8.72
C ASP A 35 4.95 0.10 9.27
N ARG A 36 3.67 -0.18 9.05
CA ARG A 36 2.52 0.60 9.53
C ARG A 36 1.87 -0.01 10.76
N GLY A 37 2.36 -1.16 11.21
CA GLY A 37 1.86 -1.91 12.36
C GLY A 37 1.14 -3.20 11.99
N VAL A 38 0.43 -3.77 12.97
CA VAL A 38 -0.31 -5.03 12.80
C VAL A 38 -1.72 -4.73 12.29
N ARG A 39 -2.10 -5.37 11.20
CA ARG A 39 -3.47 -5.36 10.67
C ARG A 39 -4.08 -6.73 10.81
N THR A 40 -5.28 -6.79 11.37
CA THR A 40 -6.00 -8.05 11.63
C THR A 40 -7.35 -8.02 10.94
N ARG A 41 -7.72 -9.14 10.33
CA ARG A 41 -9.06 -9.37 9.80
C ARG A 41 -9.65 -10.62 10.42
N THR A 42 -10.92 -10.52 10.79
CA THR A 42 -11.67 -11.60 11.45
C THR A 42 -12.55 -12.31 10.43
N PHE A 43 -12.59 -13.63 10.52
CA PHE A 43 -13.48 -14.49 9.73
C PHE A 43 -14.23 -15.43 10.66
N SER A 44 -15.53 -15.63 10.38
CA SER A 44 -16.38 -16.59 11.07
C SER A 44 -17.06 -17.47 9.99
N PRO A 45 -16.34 -18.48 9.49
CA PRO A 45 -16.95 -19.41 8.51
C PRO A 45 -18.07 -20.21 9.16
N GLU A 46 -19.04 -20.59 8.36
CA GLU A 46 -20.12 -21.47 8.81
C GLU A 46 -19.57 -22.86 9.11
N GLY A 47 -20.02 -23.46 10.18
CA GLY A 47 -19.64 -24.79 10.63
C GLY A 47 -19.73 -24.93 12.15
N VAL A 48 -20.07 -26.13 12.57
CA VAL A 48 -20.10 -26.52 13.99
C VAL A 48 -19.30 -27.79 14.17
N TYR A 49 -18.59 -27.89 15.28
CA TYR A 49 -17.64 -28.99 15.57
C TYR A 49 -17.89 -29.53 16.96
N ALA A 50 -17.63 -30.83 17.13
CA ALA A 50 -17.86 -31.51 18.39
C ALA A 50 -16.82 -31.19 19.46
N SER A 51 -15.63 -30.69 19.08
CA SER A 51 -14.54 -30.35 20.00
C SER A 51 -13.81 -29.07 19.58
N GLU A 52 -13.21 -28.40 20.56
CA GLU A 52 -12.34 -27.25 20.35
C GLU A 52 -11.15 -27.60 19.41
N GLN A 53 -10.57 -28.77 19.64
CA GLN A 53 -9.41 -29.22 18.85
C GLN A 53 -9.77 -29.43 17.35
N GLU A 54 -10.93 -29.98 17.07
CA GLU A 54 -11.44 -30.14 15.71
C GLU A 54 -11.68 -28.77 15.06
N ALA A 55 -12.35 -27.86 15.78
CA ALA A 55 -12.56 -26.50 15.33
C ALA A 55 -11.22 -25.78 15.05
N ASP A 56 -10.20 -25.90 15.90
CA ASP A 56 -8.88 -25.32 15.70
C ASP A 56 -8.22 -25.82 14.39
N ILE A 57 -8.24 -27.13 14.15
CA ILE A 57 -7.65 -27.72 12.94
C ILE A 57 -8.32 -27.18 11.69
N HIS A 58 -9.65 -27.13 11.69
CA HIS A 58 -10.44 -26.60 10.57
C HIS A 58 -10.24 -25.09 10.41
N GLY A 59 -10.14 -24.35 11.52
CA GLY A 59 -9.86 -22.91 11.52
C GLY A 59 -8.54 -22.57 10.84
N ILE A 60 -7.46 -23.23 11.25
CA ILE A 60 -6.14 -23.05 10.63
C ILE A 60 -6.16 -23.42 9.15
N THR A 61 -6.77 -24.55 8.79
CA THR A 61 -6.87 -24.99 7.39
C THR A 61 -7.68 -23.99 6.54
N PHE A 62 -8.74 -23.44 7.09
CA PHE A 62 -9.53 -22.41 6.41
C PHE A 62 -8.73 -21.12 6.21
N GLY A 63 -7.98 -20.70 7.24
CA GLY A 63 -7.08 -19.54 7.15
C GLY A 63 -6.02 -19.70 6.04
N GLN A 64 -5.40 -20.87 5.94
CA GLN A 64 -4.46 -21.19 4.86
C GLN A 64 -5.11 -21.10 3.48
N ARG A 65 -6.32 -21.65 3.32
CA ARG A 65 -7.08 -21.58 2.05
C ARG A 65 -7.49 -20.16 1.68
N LEU A 66 -7.79 -19.30 2.66
CA LEU A 66 -8.03 -17.86 2.43
C LEU A 66 -6.77 -17.16 1.88
N ILE A 67 -5.61 -17.44 2.47
CA ILE A 67 -4.33 -16.88 2.03
C ILE A 67 -3.97 -17.37 0.64
N ASP A 68 -4.19 -18.64 0.34
CA ASP A 68 -3.98 -19.25 -0.98
C ASP A 68 -4.99 -18.78 -2.06
N GLY A 69 -6.00 -17.96 -1.70
CA GLY A 69 -7.05 -17.54 -2.63
C GLY A 69 -8.01 -18.64 -3.06
N LYS A 70 -8.11 -19.73 -2.28
CA LYS A 70 -8.95 -20.91 -2.58
C LYS A 70 -10.35 -20.84 -1.94
N VAL A 71 -10.74 -19.69 -1.42
CA VAL A 71 -12.07 -19.44 -0.84
C VAL A 71 -12.79 -18.44 -1.71
N GLU A 72 -13.86 -18.87 -2.36
CA GLU A 72 -14.64 -18.04 -3.29
C GLU A 72 -15.26 -16.83 -2.59
N GLY A 73 -15.13 -15.65 -3.21
CA GLY A 73 -15.68 -14.40 -2.68
C GLY A 73 -14.99 -13.83 -1.43
N ARG A 74 -13.90 -14.43 -0.94
CA ARG A 74 -13.14 -13.98 0.22
C ARG A 74 -11.64 -14.02 -0.07
N SER A 75 -10.93 -12.94 0.24
CA SER A 75 -9.48 -12.84 0.07
C SER A 75 -8.85 -12.04 1.20
N VAL A 76 -7.59 -12.30 1.46
CA VAL A 76 -6.72 -11.53 2.35
C VAL A 76 -5.54 -10.90 1.61
N SER A 77 -5.48 -11.04 0.30
CA SER A 77 -4.37 -10.51 -0.53
C SER A 77 -4.22 -9.00 -0.44
N ASP A 78 -5.30 -8.28 -0.15
CA ASP A 78 -5.32 -6.84 0.11
C ASP A 78 -4.79 -6.46 1.51
N MET A 79 -4.67 -7.41 2.42
CA MET A 79 -4.06 -7.18 3.75
C MET A 79 -2.53 -7.13 3.67
N LYS A 80 -1.93 -7.93 2.83
CA LYS A 80 -0.62 -7.60 2.34
C LYS A 80 -0.86 -6.51 1.30
N THR A 81 -0.72 -5.26 1.71
CA THR A 81 -0.15 -4.33 0.77
C THR A 81 1.25 -4.86 0.48
N GLU A 82 1.38 -5.87 -0.37
CA GLU A 82 2.50 -5.87 -1.27
C GLU A 82 2.56 -4.45 -1.76
N ASP A 83 3.62 -3.79 -1.44
CA ASP A 83 3.97 -2.61 -2.16
C ASP A 83 4.09 -3.10 -3.61
N ARG A 84 2.96 -3.07 -4.36
CA ARG A 84 2.93 -3.34 -5.81
C ARG A 84 3.79 -2.33 -6.55
N ARG A 85 4.39 -1.45 -5.78
CA ARG A 85 5.35 -0.47 -6.22
C ARG A 85 6.67 -1.21 -6.38
N ALA A 86 7.10 -1.34 -7.61
CA ALA A 86 8.41 -1.89 -7.96
C ALA A 86 9.57 -1.12 -7.28
N THR A 87 9.27 -0.01 -6.59
CA THR A 87 10.25 0.87 -5.95
C THR A 87 9.70 1.51 -4.67
N PRO A 88 10.51 1.55 -3.58
CA PRO A 88 10.14 2.20 -2.34
C PRO A 88 9.85 3.69 -2.56
N ARG A 89 8.90 4.25 -1.80
CA ARG A 89 8.66 5.69 -1.74
C ARG A 89 9.41 6.30 -0.56
N LEU A 90 10.26 7.26 -0.87
CA LEU A 90 11.05 7.99 0.10
C LEU A 90 10.31 9.25 0.53
N GLN A 91 10.18 9.49 1.84
CA GLN A 91 9.60 10.71 2.35
C GLN A 91 10.56 11.87 2.10
N VAL A 92 10.06 12.91 1.46
CA VAL A 92 10.83 14.10 1.09
C VAL A 92 10.03 15.37 1.38
N LYS A 93 10.69 16.53 1.33
CA LYS A 93 10.04 17.84 1.31
C LYS A 93 10.73 18.70 0.26
N PHE A 94 10.39 18.48 -1.00
CA PHE A 94 10.95 19.25 -2.10
C PHE A 94 9.92 20.24 -2.63
N ARG A 95 10.36 21.49 -2.82
CA ARG A 95 9.55 22.44 -3.59
C ARG A 95 9.43 21.91 -5.01
N THR A 96 8.23 21.97 -5.55
CA THR A 96 7.93 21.47 -6.89
C THR A 96 7.05 22.47 -7.61
N THR A 97 7.39 22.77 -8.86
CA THR A 97 6.48 23.46 -9.77
C THR A 97 5.95 22.45 -10.78
N PHE A 98 4.73 22.63 -11.23
CA PHE A 98 4.11 21.78 -12.21
C PHE A 98 3.28 22.62 -13.18
N SER A 99 3.23 22.15 -14.43
CA SER A 99 2.47 22.79 -15.48
C SER A 99 1.77 21.77 -16.37
N SER A 100 0.65 22.17 -16.94
CA SER A 100 -0.07 21.44 -17.99
C SER A 100 -0.53 22.41 -19.06
N ALA A 101 -0.22 22.13 -20.29
CA ALA A 101 -0.78 22.92 -21.39
C ALA A 101 -2.30 22.62 -21.54
N PRO A 102 -3.18 23.63 -21.65
CA PRO A 102 -2.85 25.07 -21.78
C PRO A 102 -2.98 25.89 -20.48
N ILE A 103 -3.32 25.34 -19.30
CA ILE A 103 -3.88 26.22 -18.26
C ILE A 103 -3.43 25.95 -16.80
N VAL A 104 -2.68 24.90 -16.47
CA VAL A 104 -2.32 24.63 -15.07
C VAL A 104 -0.84 24.93 -14.83
N ASP A 105 -0.57 26.07 -14.17
CA ASP A 105 0.71 26.36 -13.55
C ASP A 105 0.53 26.35 -12.04
N GLY A 106 1.30 25.51 -11.33
CA GLY A 106 1.17 25.38 -9.89
C GLY A 106 2.50 25.22 -9.18
N VAL A 107 2.47 25.55 -7.89
CA VAL A 107 3.57 25.31 -6.95
C VAL A 107 3.04 24.41 -5.85
N GLY A 108 3.84 23.45 -5.44
CA GLY A 108 3.51 22.53 -4.35
C GLY A 108 4.75 22.04 -3.62
N VAL A 109 4.49 21.21 -2.62
CA VAL A 109 5.52 20.49 -1.87
C VAL A 109 5.37 19.02 -2.18
N MET A 110 6.42 18.42 -2.70
CA MET A 110 6.52 16.98 -2.88
C MET A 110 6.74 16.33 -1.52
N LEU A 111 5.86 15.39 -1.15
CA LEU A 111 5.88 14.71 0.15
C LEU A 111 6.52 13.32 0.10
N ASP A 112 6.47 12.66 -1.05
CA ASP A 112 7.18 11.41 -1.29
C ASP A 112 7.62 11.30 -2.75
N LEU A 113 8.69 10.51 -2.97
CA LEU A 113 9.31 10.29 -4.27
C LEU A 113 9.71 8.83 -4.44
N SER A 114 9.46 8.28 -5.63
CA SER A 114 9.98 6.98 -6.09
C SER A 114 10.39 7.10 -7.56
N SER A 115 11.03 6.07 -8.12
CA SER A 115 11.37 6.05 -9.55
C SER A 115 10.15 6.09 -10.48
N GLY A 116 8.96 5.69 -10.00
CA GLY A 116 7.74 5.63 -10.80
C GLY A 116 6.70 6.70 -10.49
N GLY A 117 6.92 7.58 -9.49
CA GLY A 117 5.93 8.58 -9.14
C GLY A 117 6.20 9.33 -7.85
N CYS A 118 5.30 10.26 -7.54
CA CYS A 118 5.38 11.09 -6.35
C CYS A 118 4.00 11.48 -5.82
N ARG A 119 3.98 12.08 -4.63
CA ARG A 119 2.82 12.74 -4.05
C ARG A 119 3.16 14.21 -3.78
N ILE A 120 2.27 15.08 -4.16
CA ILE A 120 2.41 16.54 -4.02
C ILE A 120 1.24 17.09 -3.21
N GLU A 121 1.52 18.05 -2.35
CA GLU A 121 0.54 18.92 -1.70
C GLU A 121 0.60 20.31 -2.34
N SER A 122 -0.53 20.83 -2.79
CA SER A 122 -0.64 22.15 -3.43
C SER A 122 -2.03 22.75 -3.23
N PRO A 123 -2.13 24.07 -3.10
CA PRO A 123 -3.42 24.76 -3.11
C PRO A 123 -4.04 24.81 -4.51
N VAL A 124 -3.27 24.48 -5.56
CA VAL A 124 -3.77 24.49 -6.95
C VAL A 124 -4.49 23.17 -7.23
N SER A 125 -5.75 23.27 -7.66
CA SER A 125 -6.55 22.09 -8.00
C SER A 125 -6.10 21.49 -9.33
N VAL A 126 -5.98 20.16 -9.33
CA VAL A 126 -5.73 19.33 -10.52
C VAL A 126 -6.81 18.27 -10.61
N GLU A 127 -7.01 17.70 -11.80
CA GLU A 127 -7.98 16.62 -12.01
C GLU A 127 -7.28 15.30 -12.29
N PRO A 128 -7.83 14.15 -11.82
CA PRO A 128 -7.34 12.83 -12.21
C PRO A 128 -7.31 12.69 -13.74
N GLY A 129 -6.24 12.08 -14.26
CA GLY A 129 -6.03 11.92 -15.70
C GLY A 129 -5.31 13.09 -16.37
N THR A 130 -5.10 14.21 -15.67
CA THR A 130 -4.31 15.33 -16.22
C THR A 130 -2.83 14.94 -16.32
N THR A 131 -2.20 15.31 -17.44
CA THR A 131 -0.76 15.18 -17.64
C THR A 131 -0.06 16.45 -17.23
N LEU A 132 0.93 16.32 -16.35
CA LEU A 132 1.75 17.42 -15.83
C LEU A 132 3.23 17.24 -16.17
N GLU A 133 3.90 18.33 -16.48
CA GLU A 133 5.36 18.46 -16.43
C GLU A 133 5.75 18.93 -15.02
N LEU A 134 6.83 18.40 -14.43
CA LEU A 134 7.26 18.75 -13.09
C LEU A 134 8.70 19.25 -13.10
N HIS A 135 8.96 20.27 -12.28
CA HIS A 135 10.29 20.72 -11.92
C HIS A 135 10.47 20.57 -10.40
N ILE A 136 11.38 19.70 -9.99
CA ILE A 136 11.63 19.34 -8.60
C ILE A 136 12.89 20.05 -8.12
N TYR A 137 12.77 20.83 -7.05
CA TYR A 137 13.86 21.62 -6.45
C TYR A 137 14.27 20.96 -5.15
N ALA A 138 15.36 20.19 -5.17
CA ALA A 138 16.02 19.67 -3.97
C ALA A 138 17.22 20.55 -3.61
N ALA A 139 17.56 20.65 -2.31
CA ALA A 139 18.58 21.56 -1.82
C ALA A 139 19.98 21.31 -2.41
N ASP A 140 20.28 20.05 -2.73
CA ASP A 140 21.59 19.61 -3.22
C ASP A 140 21.70 19.59 -4.76
N LEU A 141 20.69 20.13 -5.46
CA LEU A 141 20.67 20.16 -6.92
C LEU A 141 21.03 21.52 -7.47
N ASP A 142 22.05 21.60 -8.33
CA ASP A 142 22.45 22.83 -9.04
C ASP A 142 21.32 23.38 -9.96
N ARG A 143 20.44 22.52 -10.40
CA ARG A 143 19.26 22.84 -11.22
C ARG A 143 18.10 21.88 -10.91
N PRO A 144 16.85 22.28 -11.12
CA PRO A 144 15.71 21.39 -10.87
C PRO A 144 15.81 20.09 -11.69
N LEU A 145 15.32 18.99 -11.12
CA LEU A 145 15.09 17.76 -11.86
C LEU A 145 13.77 17.89 -12.64
N MET A 146 13.81 17.58 -13.92
CA MET A 146 12.64 17.61 -14.79
C MET A 146 12.01 16.23 -14.95
N ILE A 147 10.69 16.16 -14.77
CA ILE A 147 9.85 15.04 -15.16
C ILE A 147 9.01 15.53 -16.33
N ASP A 148 9.29 15.02 -17.54
CA ASP A 148 8.69 15.51 -18.77
C ASP A 148 7.19 15.25 -18.86
N ALA A 149 6.72 14.14 -18.30
CA ALA A 149 5.31 13.85 -18.23
C ALA A 149 4.96 12.90 -17.08
N ALA A 150 4.01 13.32 -16.25
CA ALA A 150 3.42 12.56 -15.17
C ALA A 150 1.90 12.67 -15.22
N ASN A 151 1.20 11.58 -14.94
CA ASN A 151 -0.26 11.54 -14.96
C ASN A 151 -0.82 11.57 -13.53
N VAL A 152 -1.79 12.45 -13.28
CA VAL A 152 -2.53 12.51 -12.02
C VAL A 152 -3.35 11.24 -11.86
N GLN A 153 -3.01 10.40 -10.88
CA GLN A 153 -3.68 9.13 -10.62
C GLN A 153 -4.87 9.29 -9.66
N TRP A 154 -4.73 10.17 -8.68
CA TRP A 154 -5.75 10.43 -7.67
C TRP A 154 -5.58 11.83 -7.08
N VAL A 155 -6.67 12.38 -6.55
CA VAL A 155 -6.72 13.66 -5.84
C VAL A 155 -7.50 13.46 -4.54
N SER A 156 -7.01 14.04 -3.44
CA SER A 156 -7.65 14.02 -2.12
C SER A 156 -7.35 15.32 -1.38
N GLY A 157 -8.33 16.21 -1.30
CA GLY A 157 -8.15 17.55 -0.75
C GLY A 157 -7.10 18.35 -1.54
N GLN A 158 -6.06 18.81 -0.87
CA GLN A 158 -4.93 19.54 -1.48
C GLN A 158 -3.79 18.59 -1.90
N MET A 159 -3.95 17.27 -1.78
CA MET A 159 -2.95 16.30 -2.15
C MET A 159 -3.33 15.56 -3.43
N PHE A 160 -2.35 15.25 -4.25
CA PHE A 160 -2.53 14.40 -5.42
C PHE A 160 -1.30 13.52 -5.67
N GLY A 161 -1.56 12.35 -6.23
CA GLY A 161 -0.55 11.37 -6.59
C GLY A 161 -0.33 11.32 -8.09
N LEU A 162 0.94 11.25 -8.48
CA LEU A 162 1.41 11.25 -9.86
C LEU A 162 2.14 9.96 -10.18
N ALA A 163 1.88 9.42 -11.36
CA ALA A 163 2.70 8.37 -11.96
C ALA A 163 3.53 8.98 -13.11
N PHE A 164 4.83 8.76 -13.09
CA PHE A 164 5.73 9.19 -14.14
C PHE A 164 5.64 8.24 -15.33
N PHE A 165 5.58 8.76 -16.54
CA PHE A 165 5.61 7.94 -17.74
C PHE A 165 6.59 8.42 -18.81
N ARG A 166 7.15 9.63 -18.68
CA ARG A 166 8.26 10.11 -19.47
C ARG A 166 9.22 10.91 -18.62
N ILE A 167 10.46 10.47 -18.56
CA ILE A 167 11.56 11.09 -17.80
C ILE A 167 12.79 11.03 -18.69
N THR A 168 13.29 12.18 -19.13
CA THR A 168 14.55 12.26 -19.90
C THR A 168 15.76 12.12 -18.98
N GLU A 169 15.69 12.64 -17.75
CA GLU A 169 16.77 12.63 -16.76
C GLU A 169 16.71 11.44 -15.79
N THR A 170 16.49 10.22 -16.29
CA THR A 170 16.31 8.99 -15.51
C THR A 170 17.50 8.71 -14.58
N ASP A 171 18.73 8.89 -15.07
CA ASP A 171 19.96 8.66 -14.28
C ASP A 171 20.07 9.64 -13.12
N ARG A 172 19.61 10.86 -13.31
CA ARG A 172 19.63 11.90 -12.30
C ARG A 172 18.58 11.64 -11.21
N LEU A 173 17.38 11.19 -11.61
CA LEU A 173 16.37 10.72 -10.66
C LEU A 173 16.87 9.53 -9.87
N GLY A 174 17.51 8.55 -10.51
CA GLY A 174 18.09 7.37 -9.86
C GLY A 174 19.14 7.75 -8.83
N ARG A 175 20.01 8.75 -9.12
CA ARG A 175 21.02 9.25 -8.20
C ARG A 175 20.38 9.90 -6.96
N ILE A 176 19.39 10.77 -7.13
CA ILE A 176 18.67 11.41 -6.02
C ILE A 176 18.05 10.35 -5.11
N ILE A 177 17.40 9.34 -5.69
CA ILE A 177 16.81 8.25 -4.93
C ILE A 177 17.87 7.47 -4.15
N SER A 178 19.02 7.17 -4.75
CA SER A 178 20.13 6.47 -4.10
C SER A 178 20.72 7.29 -2.93
N GLU A 179 20.93 8.58 -3.11
CA GLU A 179 21.40 9.50 -2.07
C GLU A 179 20.41 9.57 -0.89
N LEU A 180 19.11 9.63 -1.16
CA LEU A 180 18.06 9.61 -0.14
C LEU A 180 17.99 8.28 0.62
N MET A 181 18.36 7.16 -0.01
CA MET A 181 18.44 5.84 0.60
C MET A 181 19.74 5.61 1.40
N GLY A 182 20.70 6.52 1.29
CA GLY A 182 21.97 6.44 2.01
C GLY A 182 22.99 5.49 1.37
N TYR A 183 22.90 5.29 0.05
CA TYR A 183 23.90 4.53 -0.74
C TYR A 183 24.85 5.47 -1.46
#